data_5179d81d335a08060d46fd72a5e8e42e
#
_entry.id   5179d81d335a08060d46fd72a5e8e42e
#
_cell.length_a   1.000
_cell.length_b   1.000
_cell.length_c   1.000
_cell.angle_alpha   90.00
_cell.angle_beta   90.00
_cell.angle_gamma   90.00
#
_symmetry.space_group_name_H-M   'P 1'
#
loop_
_entity.id
_entity.type
_entity.pdbx_description
1 polymer ?
#
loop_
_entity_poly.entity_id
_entity_poly.type
_entity_poly.pdbx_seq_one_letter_code
_entity_poly.pdbx_strand_id
1 'polypeptide(L)'
;VVGAVVLGFASSAMLTDEERARARSLGDRVGVAFATAAKDEQLYYQANYDALTTLPNRLLFAERLHQTLQRVGRTQSAMAVLFIDLDGFKPINDSFGHAAGDVVLREVGGRLLSLAGQHGTAARVGGDEFLLLVPSPGGPEGAALSALLVLQALGRPYRLPNRGEVKL
;
A
#
# COMPACT_ATOMS: atom_id res chain seq x y z
N VAL A 1 -21.37 15.04 4.81
CA VAL A 1 -20.79 16.39 5.05
C VAL A 1 -19.29 16.23 4.93
N VAL A 2 -18.67 16.86 3.92
CA VAL A 2 -17.25 16.73 3.62
C VAL A 2 -16.39 17.71 4.44
N GLY A 3 -17.02 18.74 5.00
CA GLY A 3 -16.35 19.75 5.83
C GLY A 3 -17.29 20.94 6.09
N ALA A 4 -16.81 21.87 6.89
CA ALA A 4 -17.47 23.14 7.17
C ALA A 4 -16.48 24.29 6.97
N VAL A 5 -16.93 25.38 6.34
CA VAL A 5 -16.19 26.63 6.25
C VAL A 5 -16.81 27.60 7.27
N VAL A 6 -15.98 28.07 8.22
CA VAL A 6 -16.40 29.04 9.23
C VAL A 6 -15.77 30.38 8.92
N LEU A 7 -16.60 31.40 8.77
CA LEU A 7 -16.17 32.78 8.56
C LEU A 7 -16.37 33.56 9.86
N GLY A 8 -15.28 34.17 10.35
CA GLY A 8 -15.30 35.04 11.51
C GLY A 8 -15.25 36.53 11.06
N PHE A 9 -16.03 37.39 11.73
CA PHE A 9 -16.05 38.82 11.48
C PHE A 9 -15.64 39.59 12.74
N ALA A 10 -14.86 40.63 12.54
CA ALA A 10 -14.37 41.48 13.66
C ALA A 10 -15.44 42.43 14.24
N SER A 11 -16.64 42.48 13.67
CA SER A 11 -17.73 43.34 14.13
C SER A 11 -19.08 42.58 14.11
N SER A 12 -20.03 43.04 14.92
CA SER A 12 -21.39 42.48 15.02
C SER A 12 -22.33 42.92 13.90
N ALA A 13 -21.81 43.47 12.79
CA ALA A 13 -22.61 43.87 11.65
C ALA A 13 -23.29 42.66 10.97
N MET A 14 -24.56 42.78 10.65
CA MET A 14 -25.26 41.76 9.90
C MET A 14 -24.73 41.74 8.46
N LEU A 15 -24.40 40.55 7.98
CA LEU A 15 -23.97 40.34 6.60
C LEU A 15 -25.05 40.78 5.63
N THR A 16 -24.69 41.51 4.59
CA THR A 16 -25.54 41.79 3.47
C THR A 16 -25.87 40.53 2.66
N ASP A 17 -26.89 40.53 1.87
CA ASP A 17 -27.25 39.40 1.02
C ASP A 17 -26.15 39.08 -0.02
N GLU A 18 -25.46 40.11 -0.50
CA GLU A 18 -24.31 39.96 -1.40
C GLU A 18 -23.13 39.27 -0.71
N GLU A 19 -22.81 39.65 0.52
CA GLU A 19 -21.73 39.01 1.31
C GLU A 19 -22.07 37.56 1.63
N ARG A 20 -23.34 37.27 1.93
CA ARG A 20 -23.80 35.87 2.14
C ARG A 20 -23.69 35.06 0.85
N ALA A 21 -24.06 35.64 -0.31
CA ALA A 21 -23.94 34.97 -1.59
C ALA A 21 -22.48 34.65 -1.94
N ARG A 22 -21.59 35.63 -1.72
CA ARG A 22 -20.11 35.43 -1.90
C ARG A 22 -19.58 34.36 -0.99
N ALA A 23 -19.96 34.34 0.29
CA ALA A 23 -19.55 33.34 1.24
C ALA A 23 -20.02 31.93 0.85
N ARG A 24 -21.26 31.77 0.42
CA ARG A 24 -21.80 30.51 -0.11
C ARG A 24 -21.03 30.04 -1.34
N SER A 25 -20.83 30.93 -2.32
CA SER A 25 -20.08 30.60 -3.55
C SER A 25 -18.64 30.17 -3.23
N LEU A 26 -17.98 30.80 -2.25
CA LEU A 26 -16.66 30.35 -1.78
C LEU A 26 -16.72 28.99 -1.14
N GLY A 27 -17.72 28.75 -0.26
CA GLY A 27 -17.95 27.45 0.37
C GLY A 27 -18.17 26.33 -0.65
N ASP A 28 -19.00 26.57 -1.66
CA ASP A 28 -19.27 25.61 -2.74
C ASP A 28 -18.00 25.28 -3.54
N ARG A 29 -17.22 26.30 -3.89
CA ARG A 29 -15.95 26.12 -4.62
C ARG A 29 -14.93 25.31 -3.80
N VAL A 30 -14.80 25.61 -2.52
CA VAL A 30 -13.95 24.86 -1.60
C VAL A 30 -14.44 23.42 -1.47
N GLY A 31 -15.76 23.21 -1.33
CA GLY A 31 -16.37 21.88 -1.26
C GLY A 31 -16.09 21.04 -2.51
N VAL A 32 -16.23 21.64 -3.70
CA VAL A 32 -15.90 20.96 -4.97
C VAL A 32 -14.41 20.63 -5.05
N ALA A 33 -13.53 21.55 -4.65
CA ALA A 33 -12.08 21.29 -4.66
C ALA A 33 -11.69 20.11 -3.74
N PHE A 34 -12.25 20.07 -2.53
CA PHE A 34 -12.04 18.94 -1.61
C PHE A 34 -12.59 17.62 -2.15
N ALA A 35 -13.79 17.63 -2.73
CA ALA A 35 -14.38 16.43 -3.30
C ALA A 35 -13.58 15.91 -4.50
N THR A 36 -13.04 16.80 -5.33
CA THR A 36 -12.17 16.46 -6.45
C THR A 36 -10.86 15.85 -5.94
N ALA A 37 -10.18 16.50 -4.98
CA ALA A 37 -8.94 16.01 -4.40
C ALA A 37 -9.11 14.62 -3.75
N ALA A 38 -10.20 14.40 -3.00
CA ALA A 38 -10.50 13.11 -2.39
C ALA A 38 -10.75 12.02 -3.45
N LYS A 39 -11.41 12.38 -4.56
CA LYS A 39 -11.64 11.46 -5.67
C LYS A 39 -10.35 11.11 -6.40
N ASP A 40 -9.48 12.09 -6.63
CA ASP A 40 -8.18 11.88 -7.28
C ASP A 40 -7.28 10.99 -6.42
N GLU A 41 -7.27 11.20 -5.10
CA GLU A 41 -6.57 10.33 -4.16
C GLU A 41 -7.10 8.90 -4.21
N GLN A 42 -8.42 8.71 -4.20
CA GLN A 42 -9.04 7.40 -4.32
C GLN A 42 -8.66 6.71 -5.63
N LEU A 43 -8.70 7.43 -6.75
CA LEU A 43 -8.30 6.91 -8.06
C LEU A 43 -6.82 6.52 -8.08
N TYR A 44 -5.96 7.33 -7.46
CA TYR A 44 -4.54 7.01 -7.32
C TYR A 44 -4.33 5.72 -6.53
N TYR A 45 -5.02 5.53 -5.39
CA TYR A 45 -4.92 4.30 -4.62
C TYR A 45 -5.41 3.08 -5.40
N GLN A 46 -6.55 3.20 -6.09
CA GLN A 46 -7.10 2.11 -6.91
C GLN A 46 -6.19 1.72 -8.07
N ALA A 47 -5.50 2.69 -8.68
CA ALA A 47 -4.60 2.45 -9.80
C ALA A 47 -3.25 1.83 -9.37
N ASN A 48 -2.81 2.06 -8.12
CA ASN A 48 -1.43 1.80 -7.70
C ASN A 48 -1.29 0.76 -6.59
N TYR A 49 -2.37 0.42 -5.88
CA TYR A 49 -2.32 -0.51 -4.75
C TYR A 49 -3.26 -1.69 -4.93
N ASP A 50 -2.88 -2.84 -4.35
CA ASP A 50 -3.74 -4.01 -4.24
C ASP A 50 -4.81 -3.78 -3.16
N ALA A 51 -6.07 -3.96 -3.51
CA ALA A 51 -7.20 -3.65 -2.62
C ALA A 51 -7.27 -4.57 -1.38
N LEU A 52 -6.72 -5.79 -1.45
CA LEU A 52 -6.76 -6.75 -0.35
C LEU A 52 -5.64 -6.50 0.68
N THR A 53 -4.41 -6.34 0.20
CA THR A 53 -3.20 -6.26 1.03
C THR A 53 -2.74 -4.84 1.29
N THR A 54 -3.27 -3.86 0.55
CA THR A 54 -2.84 -2.45 0.54
C THR A 54 -1.38 -2.24 0.13
N LEU A 55 -0.71 -3.28 -0.35
CA LEU A 55 0.62 -3.17 -0.92
C LEU A 55 0.58 -2.52 -2.31
N PRO A 56 1.67 -1.90 -2.77
CA PRO A 56 1.88 -1.59 -4.16
C PRO A 56 1.47 -2.73 -5.08
N ASN A 57 0.76 -2.40 -6.15
CA ASN A 57 0.47 -3.36 -7.21
C ASN A 57 1.64 -3.45 -8.21
N ARG A 58 1.49 -4.24 -9.27
CA ARG A 58 2.49 -4.42 -10.32
C ARG A 58 2.94 -3.09 -10.94
N LEU A 59 2.02 -2.15 -11.15
CA LEU A 59 2.31 -0.86 -11.79
C LEU A 59 3.21 0.01 -10.90
N LEU A 60 2.82 0.22 -9.65
CA LEU A 60 3.59 1.02 -8.71
C LEU A 60 4.93 0.37 -8.37
N PHE A 61 4.98 -0.98 -8.32
CA PHE A 61 6.25 -1.68 -8.15
C PHE A 61 7.23 -1.42 -9.30
N ALA A 62 6.76 -1.48 -10.54
CA ALA A 62 7.59 -1.22 -11.72
C ALA A 62 8.15 0.22 -11.72
N GLU A 63 7.34 1.20 -11.31
CA GLU A 63 7.79 2.58 -11.15
C GLU A 63 8.90 2.69 -10.09
N ARG A 64 8.70 2.12 -8.90
CA ARG A 64 9.69 2.14 -7.82
C ARG A 64 10.97 1.39 -8.16
N LEU A 65 10.84 0.29 -8.89
CA LEU A 65 11.97 -0.45 -9.43
C LEU A 65 12.80 0.44 -10.38
N HIS A 66 12.13 1.14 -11.31
CA HIS A 66 12.80 2.05 -12.24
C HIS A 66 13.54 3.19 -11.51
N GLN A 67 12.90 3.82 -10.54
CA GLN A 67 13.51 4.86 -9.69
C GLN A 67 14.74 4.32 -8.93
N THR A 68 14.64 3.09 -8.40
CA THR A 68 15.75 2.45 -7.69
C THR A 68 16.90 2.11 -8.63
N LEU A 69 16.63 1.62 -9.84
CA LEU A 69 17.65 1.35 -10.87
C LEU A 69 18.44 2.62 -11.23
N GLN A 70 17.74 3.75 -11.41
CA GLN A 70 18.40 5.04 -11.68
C GLN A 70 19.30 5.49 -10.53
N ARG A 71 18.87 5.26 -9.28
CA ARG A 71 19.66 5.58 -8.08
C ARG A 71 20.89 4.70 -7.98
N VAL A 72 20.71 3.39 -8.12
CA VAL A 72 21.79 2.38 -8.08
C VAL A 72 22.87 2.66 -9.12
N GLY A 73 22.46 3.00 -10.35
CA GLY A 73 23.40 3.36 -11.41
C GLY A 73 24.28 4.57 -11.10
N ARG A 74 23.73 5.55 -10.33
CA ARG A 74 24.49 6.74 -9.90
C ARG A 74 25.40 6.47 -8.70
N THR A 75 25.00 5.60 -7.78
CA THR A 75 25.72 5.33 -6.53
C THR A 75 26.62 4.10 -6.61
N GLN A 76 26.63 3.39 -7.75
CA GLN A 76 27.32 2.11 -7.92
C GLN A 76 27.01 1.08 -6.81
N SER A 77 25.81 1.19 -6.23
CA SER A 77 25.30 0.23 -5.24
C SER A 77 24.61 -0.95 -5.94
N ALA A 78 24.19 -1.94 -5.18
CA ALA A 78 23.44 -3.09 -5.69
C ALA A 78 21.95 -2.97 -5.31
N MET A 79 21.10 -3.74 -5.98
CA MET A 79 19.72 -3.99 -5.57
C MET A 79 19.39 -5.46 -5.82
N ALA A 80 18.42 -6.00 -5.10
CA ALA A 80 17.85 -7.31 -5.35
C ALA A 80 16.34 -7.21 -5.51
N VAL A 81 15.79 -8.07 -6.37
CA VAL A 81 14.35 -8.30 -6.51
C VAL A 81 14.10 -9.77 -6.20
N LEU A 82 13.28 -10.03 -5.20
CA LEU A 82 12.80 -11.36 -4.88
C LEU A 82 11.40 -11.53 -5.46
N PHE A 83 11.23 -12.57 -6.25
CA PHE A 83 9.93 -13.04 -6.71
C PHE A 83 9.46 -14.15 -5.75
N ILE A 84 8.28 -14.00 -5.21
CA ILE A 84 7.76 -14.84 -4.13
C ILE A 84 6.42 -15.40 -4.57
N ASP A 85 6.31 -16.72 -4.58
CA ASP A 85 5.09 -17.48 -4.81
C ASP A 85 4.75 -18.29 -3.55
N LEU A 86 3.47 -18.36 -3.17
CA LEU A 86 3.06 -19.00 -1.93
C LEU A 86 2.71 -20.47 -2.15
N ASP A 87 3.67 -21.35 -1.99
CA ASP A 87 3.43 -22.79 -2.02
C ASP A 87 2.37 -23.21 -0.98
N GLY A 88 1.38 -24.01 -1.41
CA GLY A 88 0.32 -24.49 -0.52
C GLY A 88 -0.82 -23.48 -0.27
N PHE A 89 -0.86 -22.33 -0.92
CA PHE A 89 -1.94 -21.34 -0.76
C PHE A 89 -3.29 -21.85 -1.28
N LYS A 90 -3.31 -22.53 -2.44
CA LYS A 90 -4.53 -23.09 -3.01
C LYS A 90 -5.22 -24.10 -2.07
N PRO A 91 -4.52 -25.10 -1.47
CA PRO A 91 -5.09 -25.96 -0.45
C PRO A 91 -5.75 -25.25 0.75
N ILE A 92 -5.22 -24.08 1.15
CA ILE A 92 -5.84 -23.28 2.21
C ILE A 92 -7.20 -22.75 1.76
N ASN A 93 -7.29 -22.20 0.53
CA ASN A 93 -8.58 -21.77 -0.03
C ASN A 93 -9.57 -22.92 -0.16
N ASP A 94 -9.12 -24.07 -0.65
CA ASP A 94 -9.96 -25.23 -0.88
C ASP A 94 -10.50 -25.83 0.45
N SER A 95 -9.68 -25.79 1.52
CA SER A 95 -10.04 -26.38 2.83
C SER A 95 -10.79 -25.39 3.74
N PHE A 96 -10.47 -24.10 3.70
CA PHE A 96 -10.96 -23.10 4.65
C PHE A 96 -11.76 -21.98 4.00
N GLY A 97 -11.84 -21.95 2.67
CA GLY A 97 -12.54 -20.95 1.89
C GLY A 97 -11.71 -19.68 1.62
N HIS A 98 -12.11 -18.90 0.62
CA HIS A 98 -11.39 -17.69 0.18
C HIS A 98 -11.21 -16.65 1.27
N ALA A 99 -12.15 -16.53 2.20
CA ALA A 99 -12.01 -15.60 3.33
C ALA A 99 -10.80 -15.94 4.23
N ALA A 100 -10.46 -17.21 4.37
CA ALA A 100 -9.26 -17.65 5.10
C ALA A 100 -7.99 -17.32 4.29
N GLY A 101 -8.01 -17.57 2.99
CA GLY A 101 -6.93 -17.16 2.10
C GLY A 101 -6.67 -15.66 2.13
N ASP A 102 -7.72 -14.84 2.15
CA ASP A 102 -7.61 -13.38 2.28
C ASP A 102 -6.90 -12.95 3.57
N VAL A 103 -7.16 -13.64 4.68
CA VAL A 103 -6.45 -13.39 5.95
C VAL A 103 -4.97 -13.70 5.80
N VAL A 104 -4.64 -14.86 5.21
CA VAL A 104 -3.24 -15.26 4.95
C VAL A 104 -2.53 -14.25 4.06
N LEU A 105 -3.16 -13.84 2.94
CA LEU A 105 -2.57 -12.86 2.02
C LEU A 105 -2.30 -11.50 2.68
N ARG A 106 -3.22 -11.01 3.52
CA ARG A 106 -2.99 -9.76 4.29
C ARG A 106 -1.82 -9.90 5.25
N GLU A 107 -1.71 -11.03 5.93
CA GLU A 107 -0.61 -11.26 6.88
C GLU A 107 0.74 -11.43 6.16
N VAL A 108 0.77 -12.14 5.02
CA VAL A 108 1.94 -12.19 4.12
C VAL A 108 2.37 -10.78 3.73
N GLY A 109 1.41 -9.96 3.28
CA GLY A 109 1.66 -8.57 2.92
C GLY A 109 2.29 -7.77 4.07
N GLY A 110 1.77 -7.89 5.28
CA GLY A 110 2.30 -7.22 6.47
C GLY A 110 3.72 -7.68 6.83
N ARG A 111 4.00 -8.99 6.74
CA ARG A 111 5.34 -9.56 7.00
C ARG A 111 6.36 -9.06 5.97
N LEU A 112 6.00 -9.05 4.68
CA LEU A 112 6.85 -8.55 3.61
C LEU A 112 7.09 -7.04 3.71
N LEU A 113 6.07 -6.26 4.08
CA LEU A 113 6.21 -4.82 4.30
C LEU A 113 7.20 -4.53 5.43
N SER A 114 7.14 -5.30 6.52
CA SER A 114 8.08 -5.18 7.63
C SER A 114 9.53 -5.51 7.21
N LEU A 115 9.72 -6.50 6.33
CA LEU A 115 11.04 -6.87 5.80
C LEU A 115 11.57 -5.85 4.78
N ALA A 116 10.70 -5.22 4.01
CA ALA A 116 11.07 -4.17 3.06
C ALA A 116 11.74 -2.97 3.76
N GLY A 117 11.34 -2.67 4.98
CA GLY A 117 11.84 -1.52 5.73
C GLY A 117 11.53 -0.18 5.04
N GLN A 118 12.30 0.86 5.39
CA GLN A 118 12.04 2.23 4.89
C GLN A 118 12.40 2.44 3.41
N HIS A 119 13.32 1.66 2.87
CA HIS A 119 13.90 1.88 1.53
C HIS A 119 13.54 0.79 0.53
N GLY A 120 13.01 -0.34 0.99
CA GLY A 120 12.53 -1.41 0.13
C GLY A 120 11.08 -1.21 -0.30
N THR A 121 10.60 -2.11 -1.15
CA THR A 121 9.20 -2.11 -1.58
C THR A 121 8.70 -3.54 -1.64
N ALA A 122 7.68 -3.85 -0.85
CA ALA A 122 6.89 -5.06 -1.02
C ALA A 122 5.69 -4.74 -1.94
N ALA A 123 5.33 -5.68 -2.80
CA ALA A 123 4.20 -5.55 -3.71
C ALA A 123 3.47 -6.88 -3.88
N ARG A 124 2.18 -6.83 -4.21
CA ARG A 124 1.40 -7.99 -4.67
C ARG A 124 1.08 -7.81 -6.14
N VAL A 125 1.45 -8.80 -6.97
CA VAL A 125 1.36 -8.68 -8.44
C VAL A 125 0.27 -9.55 -9.07
N GLY A 126 -0.29 -10.47 -8.30
CA GLY A 126 -1.39 -11.33 -8.72
C GLY A 126 -1.63 -12.45 -7.69
N GLY A 127 -2.78 -13.03 -7.60
CA GLY A 127 -3.09 -14.23 -6.82
C GLY A 127 -2.33 -14.36 -5.50
N ASP A 128 -1.40 -15.28 -5.48
CA ASP A 128 -0.46 -15.63 -4.42
C ASP A 128 0.98 -15.14 -4.70
N GLU A 129 1.17 -14.31 -5.75
CA GLU A 129 2.48 -13.80 -6.17
C GLU A 129 2.79 -12.43 -5.53
N PHE A 130 3.99 -12.33 -4.96
CA PHE A 130 4.51 -11.11 -4.35
C PHE A 130 5.90 -10.77 -4.89
N LEU A 131 6.27 -9.50 -4.77
CA LEU A 131 7.60 -9.00 -5.08
C LEU A 131 8.16 -8.26 -3.87
N LEU A 132 9.48 -8.42 -3.65
CA LEU A 132 10.20 -7.63 -2.67
C LEU A 132 11.44 -7.01 -3.32
N LEU A 133 11.48 -5.69 -3.36
CA LEU A 133 12.64 -4.91 -3.79
C LEU A 133 13.48 -4.55 -2.57
N VAL A 134 14.76 -4.98 -2.59
CA VAL A 134 15.73 -4.69 -1.52
C VAL A 134 16.87 -3.84 -2.12
N PRO A 135 16.91 -2.54 -1.82
CA PRO A 135 18.02 -1.70 -2.24
C PRO A 135 19.25 -1.93 -1.35
N SER A 136 20.43 -1.94 -1.95
CA SER A 136 21.72 -2.10 -1.27
C SER A 136 21.82 -3.34 -0.35
N PRO A 137 21.56 -4.55 -0.86
CA PRO A 137 21.55 -5.76 -0.03
C PRO A 137 22.94 -6.21 0.45
N GLY A 138 24.02 -5.53 0.09
CA GLY A 138 25.38 -5.98 0.38
C GLY A 138 25.91 -7.03 -0.61
N GLY A 139 25.45 -6.97 -1.85
CA GLY A 139 25.84 -7.90 -2.92
C GLY A 139 25.02 -9.21 -2.92
N PRO A 140 25.50 -10.25 -3.61
CA PRO A 140 24.78 -11.53 -3.73
C PRO A 140 24.51 -12.22 -2.39
N GLU A 141 25.44 -12.14 -1.44
CA GLU A 141 25.28 -12.73 -0.11
C GLU A 141 24.17 -12.06 0.69
N GLY A 142 24.09 -10.73 0.65
CA GLY A 142 23.01 -9.99 1.29
C GLY A 142 21.65 -10.20 0.62
N ALA A 143 21.64 -10.42 -0.69
CA ALA A 143 20.41 -10.80 -1.41
C ALA A 143 19.95 -12.20 -0.95
N ALA A 144 20.87 -13.16 -0.83
CA ALA A 144 20.57 -14.50 -0.31
C ALA A 144 20.07 -14.45 1.14
N LEU A 145 20.69 -13.64 1.99
CA LEU A 145 20.22 -13.42 3.37
C LEU A 145 18.79 -12.84 3.38
N SER A 146 18.49 -11.88 2.52
CA SER A 146 17.14 -11.31 2.39
C SER A 146 16.12 -12.38 2.01
N ALA A 147 16.47 -13.28 1.09
CA ALA A 147 15.61 -14.40 0.72
C ALA A 147 15.37 -15.37 1.89
N LEU A 148 16.41 -15.69 2.66
CA LEU A 148 16.28 -16.54 3.86
C LEU A 148 15.39 -15.90 4.92
N LEU A 149 15.48 -14.59 5.14
CA LEU A 149 14.62 -13.86 6.07
C LEU A 149 13.15 -13.90 5.60
N VAL A 150 12.91 -13.79 4.29
CA VAL A 150 11.55 -13.94 3.72
C VAL A 150 11.02 -15.34 4.00
N LEU A 151 11.78 -16.40 3.67
CA LEU A 151 11.37 -17.80 3.91
C LEU A 151 11.07 -18.04 5.40
N GLN A 152 11.93 -17.56 6.29
CA GLN A 152 11.72 -17.67 7.74
C GLN A 152 10.47 -16.93 8.22
N ALA A 153 10.21 -15.73 7.69
CA ALA A 153 9.05 -14.93 8.07
C ALA A 153 7.75 -15.53 7.55
N LEU A 154 7.73 -16.00 6.29
CA LEU A 154 6.54 -16.56 5.67
C LEU A 154 6.25 -17.99 6.15
N GLY A 155 7.23 -18.77 6.55
CA GLY A 155 7.05 -20.10 7.16
C GLY A 155 6.49 -20.11 8.59
N ARG A 156 6.30 -18.93 9.22
CA ARG A 156 5.62 -18.84 10.52
C ARG A 156 4.12 -19.12 10.36
N PRO A 157 3.46 -19.73 11.37
CA PRO A 157 2.03 -19.97 11.32
C PRO A 157 1.20 -18.71 11.07
N TYR A 158 0.07 -18.89 10.41
CA TYR A 158 -0.95 -17.87 10.16
C TYR A 158 -2.19 -18.20 10.98
N ARG A 159 -2.68 -17.23 11.75
CA ARG A 159 -3.89 -17.43 12.59
C ARG A 159 -5.14 -17.14 11.79
N LEU A 160 -5.99 -18.16 11.68
CA LEU A 160 -7.31 -18.02 11.08
C LEU A 160 -8.37 -17.75 12.16
N PRO A 161 -9.24 -16.74 11.99
CA PRO A 161 -10.32 -16.49 12.92
C PRO A 161 -11.19 -17.75 13.12
N ASN A 162 -11.32 -18.22 14.37
CA ASN A 162 -12.13 -19.37 14.76
C ASN A 162 -11.73 -20.75 14.13
N ARG A 163 -10.54 -20.86 13.52
CA ARG A 163 -10.13 -22.09 12.80
C ARG A 163 -8.70 -22.56 13.10
N GLY A 164 -8.03 -21.96 14.12
CA GLY A 164 -6.68 -22.35 14.51
C GLY A 164 -5.60 -21.72 13.63
N GLU A 165 -4.48 -22.43 13.48
CA GLU A 165 -3.31 -21.95 12.74
C GLU A 165 -3.06 -22.81 11.49
N VAL A 166 -2.61 -22.18 10.40
CA VAL A 166 -2.16 -22.84 9.17
C VAL A 166 -0.74 -22.43 8.86
N LYS A 167 -0.03 -23.22 8.05
CA LYS A 167 1.30 -22.92 7.52
C LYS A 167 1.27 -23.01 5.99
N LEU A 168 2.07 -22.16 5.38
CA LEU A 168 2.47 -22.26 3.97
C LEU A 168 3.74 -23.08 3.88
#